data_06021624d0673ef44314672e5c6bc733
#
_entry.id   06021624d0673ef44314672e5c6bc733
#
_cell.length_a   1.000
_cell.length_b   1.000
_cell.length_c   1.000
_cell.angle_alpha   90.00
_cell.angle_beta   90.00
_cell.angle_gamma   90.00
#
_symmetry.space_group_name_H-M   'P 1'
#
loop_
_entity.id
_entity.type
_entity.pdbx_description
1 polymer ?
#
loop_
_entity_poly.entity_id
_entity_poly.type
_entity_poly.pdbx_seq_one_letter_code
_entity_poly.pdbx_strand_id
1 'polypeptide(L)'
;MKKYLLILTAMLCSLVSMAQNTDAMLFGDVKAKEGGKHLSHAVIQVKGTNLKTQCDASGHFKLSNLPVGRQVIIATLAGYQQQEKEVDMVNNKGSEVYFELEKDPLELSQVVVTGTRTSHFVKDVPIRTEVLTSQAITKKNAQNLYEALEGVPGIRVEQQCQFCNFSEVRMQGLGAEHTQVLIDGEPIYSGLAGVYGLQQIGTNDIDRLEVVKGAGSALYGSSAVAGAINIISKEPTFEPSVTGDIQFGNFGFKSYKGSGSMRYNNIGLSVFAQRTQMDAIDRTQNGLTRKEVKNKDGISDRVDETMNNLGFSLYFYQPFAKNDKLVLRGKAIDEHRFGGVMTNDQYMNPYTDGTEDIRTNRLSADLAYTLPIGKHSELNLTTAYVYHKRQATNDTFLHDYMDSHKDPAHPDQDGAEPDVSMMRPYIAKENTVTPSITFTSILGNHTLLGGVQGYFT
;
A
#
# COMPACT_ATOMS: atom_id res chain seq x y z
N MET A 1 -23.24 20.73 -34.52
CA MET A 1 -21.96 20.50 -33.86
C MET A 1 -21.27 21.80 -33.38
N LYS A 2 -21.02 22.80 -34.22
CA LYS A 2 -20.36 24.08 -33.78
C LYS A 2 -21.10 24.82 -32.64
N LYS A 3 -22.42 24.81 -32.58
CA LYS A 3 -23.19 25.48 -31.51
C LYS A 3 -23.05 24.78 -30.14
N TYR A 4 -22.96 23.43 -30.11
CA TYR A 4 -22.79 22.69 -28.85
C TYR A 4 -21.34 22.78 -28.34
N LEU A 5 -20.37 22.90 -29.24
CA LEU A 5 -18.97 23.14 -28.87
C LEU A 5 -18.78 24.51 -28.22
N LEU A 6 -19.49 25.54 -28.73
CA LEU A 6 -19.48 26.89 -28.15
C LEU A 6 -20.16 26.94 -26.75
N ILE A 7 -21.21 26.18 -26.55
CA ILE A 7 -21.89 26.08 -25.23
C ILE A 7 -21.00 25.32 -24.24
N LEU A 8 -20.35 24.26 -24.70
CA LEU A 8 -19.40 23.50 -23.84
C LEU A 8 -18.18 24.35 -23.48
N THR A 9 -17.62 25.12 -24.43
CA THR A 9 -16.51 26.04 -24.17
C THR A 9 -16.92 27.19 -23.26
N ALA A 10 -18.11 27.75 -23.42
CA ALA A 10 -18.65 28.78 -22.55
C ALA A 10 -18.93 28.23 -21.12
N MET A 11 -19.37 26.99 -21.01
CA MET A 11 -19.55 26.31 -19.72
C MET A 11 -18.22 25.97 -19.05
N LEU A 12 -17.19 25.57 -19.82
CA LEU A 12 -15.84 25.42 -19.32
C LEU A 12 -15.21 26.76 -18.90
N CYS A 13 -15.41 27.83 -19.66
CA CYS A 13 -14.92 29.17 -19.30
C CYS A 13 -15.63 29.75 -18.08
N SER A 14 -16.88 29.42 -17.81
CA SER A 14 -17.59 29.86 -16.60
C SER A 14 -17.11 29.18 -15.32
N LEU A 15 -16.45 28.00 -15.43
CA LEU A 15 -15.81 27.30 -14.30
C LEU A 15 -14.47 27.92 -13.90
N VAL A 16 -13.86 28.75 -14.75
CA VAL A 16 -12.58 29.42 -14.46
C VAL A 16 -12.78 30.76 -13.74
N SER A 17 -14.01 31.18 -13.52
CA SER A 17 -14.32 32.46 -12.90
C SER A 17 -14.22 32.38 -11.37
N MET A 18 -13.32 33.19 -10.82
CA MET A 18 -13.18 33.59 -9.42
C MET A 18 -12.31 32.75 -8.50
N ALA A 19 -11.07 32.50 -8.90
CA ALA A 19 -10.01 32.47 -7.88
C ALA A 19 -9.73 33.93 -7.45
N GLN A 20 -10.44 34.43 -6.44
CA GLN A 20 -9.99 35.65 -5.79
C GLN A 20 -8.64 35.31 -5.11
N ASN A 21 -7.55 35.85 -5.66
CA ASN A 21 -6.27 35.85 -4.97
C ASN A 21 -6.44 36.69 -3.70
N THR A 22 -6.62 36.02 -2.58
CA THR A 22 -6.68 36.67 -1.27
C THR A 22 -5.35 36.45 -0.58
N ASP A 23 -4.80 37.49 0.02
CA ASP A 23 -3.60 37.38 0.87
C ASP A 23 -3.95 37.11 2.33
N ALA A 24 -5.16 36.61 2.60
CA ALA A 24 -5.57 36.20 3.94
C ALA A 24 -4.78 34.97 4.37
N MET A 25 -4.20 35.02 5.55
CA MET A 25 -3.38 33.96 6.14
C MET A 25 -3.93 33.55 7.50
N LEU A 26 -3.82 32.26 7.77
CA LEU A 26 -4.08 31.69 9.09
C LEU A 26 -2.81 31.05 9.61
N PHE A 27 -2.47 31.30 10.86
CA PHE A 27 -1.38 30.63 11.57
C PHE A 27 -1.79 30.37 13.01
N GLY A 28 -1.07 29.49 13.67
CA GLY A 28 -1.36 29.15 15.07
C GLY A 28 -0.68 27.88 15.52
N ASP A 29 -1.14 27.39 16.65
CA ASP A 29 -0.62 26.20 17.33
C ASP A 29 -1.69 25.17 17.57
N VAL A 30 -1.28 23.90 17.62
CA VAL A 30 -2.08 22.79 18.10
C VAL A 30 -1.37 22.14 19.30
N LYS A 31 -2.09 22.06 20.42
CA LYS A 31 -1.58 21.45 21.67
C LYS A 31 -2.54 20.39 22.18
N ALA A 32 -2.00 19.46 22.98
CA ALA A 32 -2.82 18.57 23.78
C ALA A 32 -3.42 19.35 24.96
N LYS A 33 -4.71 19.22 25.20
CA LYS A 33 -5.40 19.85 26.34
C LYS A 33 -4.83 19.34 27.66
N GLU A 34 -4.48 18.05 27.75
CA GLU A 34 -3.76 17.50 28.88
C GLU A 34 -2.24 17.68 28.70
N GLY A 35 -1.63 18.43 29.62
CA GLY A 35 -0.18 18.62 29.68
C GLY A 35 0.39 19.66 28.72
N GLY A 36 -0.42 20.33 27.90
CA GLY A 36 0.00 21.44 27.02
C GLY A 36 1.08 21.11 26.00
N LYS A 37 1.33 19.81 25.75
CA LYS A 37 2.34 19.35 24.77
C LYS A 37 1.91 19.76 23.37
N HIS A 38 2.82 20.37 22.61
CA HIS A 38 2.60 20.65 21.19
C HIS A 38 2.37 19.37 20.39
N LEU A 39 1.39 19.39 19.51
CA LEU A 39 1.00 18.26 18.69
C LEU A 39 1.50 18.45 17.26
N SER A 40 2.58 17.79 16.93
CA SER A 40 3.09 17.70 15.57
C SER A 40 2.12 16.93 14.67
N HIS A 41 2.12 17.23 13.36
CA HIS A 41 1.36 16.53 12.32
C HIS A 41 -0.17 16.65 12.42
N ALA A 42 -0.72 17.50 13.27
CA ALA A 42 -2.13 17.79 13.20
C ALA A 42 -2.48 18.42 11.85
N VAL A 43 -3.56 17.95 11.24
CA VAL A 43 -4.07 18.48 9.98
C VAL A 43 -5.04 19.59 10.26
N ILE A 44 -4.79 20.75 9.66
CA ILE A 44 -5.66 21.93 9.72
C ILE A 44 -6.33 22.09 8.37
N GLN A 45 -7.64 22.12 8.36
CA GLN A 45 -8.45 22.22 7.15
C GLN A 45 -9.51 23.29 7.27
N VAL A 46 -9.76 24.01 6.19
CA VAL A 46 -10.93 24.89 6.08
C VAL A 46 -12.13 24.03 5.69
N LYS A 47 -13.18 24.02 6.52
CA LYS A 47 -14.39 23.19 6.34
C LYS A 47 -15.05 23.46 4.99
N GLY A 48 -15.40 22.38 4.27
CA GLY A 48 -16.04 22.50 2.95
C GLY A 48 -15.09 22.89 1.81
N THR A 49 -13.77 22.83 2.03
CA THR A 49 -12.75 23.11 1.00
C THR A 49 -11.63 22.08 1.00
N ASN A 50 -10.81 22.07 -0.04
CA ASN A 50 -9.59 21.27 -0.11
C ASN A 50 -8.37 21.99 0.52
N LEU A 51 -8.56 23.19 1.08
CA LEU A 51 -7.48 23.94 1.70
C LEU A 51 -7.11 23.34 3.04
N LYS A 52 -5.94 22.75 3.10
CA LYS A 52 -5.40 22.10 4.31
C LYS A 52 -3.90 22.31 4.42
N THR A 53 -3.40 22.25 5.63
CA THR A 53 -1.96 22.22 5.96
C THR A 53 -1.74 21.26 7.12
N GLN A 54 -0.51 20.91 7.37
CA GLN A 54 -0.11 20.08 8.49
C GLN A 54 0.77 20.90 9.44
N CYS A 55 0.61 20.68 10.74
CA CYS A 55 1.49 21.29 11.73
C CYS A 55 2.92 20.78 11.57
N ASP A 56 3.87 21.66 11.82
CA ASP A 56 5.28 21.30 11.93
C ASP A 56 5.57 20.51 13.23
N ALA A 57 6.86 20.22 13.43
CA ALA A 57 7.35 19.49 14.61
C ALA A 57 7.00 20.16 15.94
N SER A 58 6.90 21.47 15.96
CA SER A 58 6.57 22.28 17.13
C SER A 58 5.07 22.52 17.27
N GLY A 59 4.22 21.87 16.46
CA GLY A 59 2.77 22.03 16.51
C GLY A 59 2.26 23.30 15.84
N HIS A 60 3.13 24.08 15.20
CA HIS A 60 2.75 25.30 14.50
C HIS A 60 2.29 25.03 13.07
N PHE A 61 1.36 25.83 12.58
CA PHE A 61 0.90 25.75 11.22
C PHE A 61 0.73 27.12 10.56
N LYS A 62 0.80 27.12 9.23
CA LYS A 62 0.50 28.29 8.42
C LYS A 62 -0.27 27.86 7.19
N LEU A 63 -1.36 28.55 6.90
CA LEU A 63 -2.20 28.35 5.72
C LEU A 63 -2.45 29.70 5.06
N SER A 64 -2.18 29.80 3.78
CA SER A 64 -2.25 31.05 3.00
C SER A 64 -3.36 30.98 1.94
N ASN A 65 -3.76 32.13 1.40
CA ASN A 65 -4.79 32.27 0.36
C ASN A 65 -6.17 31.78 0.76
N LEU A 66 -6.53 32.07 1.99
CA LEU A 66 -7.81 31.66 2.53
C LEU A 66 -8.95 32.54 2.03
N PRO A 67 -10.17 31.99 1.90
CA PRO A 67 -11.35 32.79 1.61
C PRO A 67 -11.56 33.86 2.68
N VAL A 68 -11.84 35.09 2.25
CA VAL A 68 -12.21 36.17 3.16
C VAL A 68 -13.60 35.94 3.73
N GLY A 69 -13.84 36.41 4.94
CA GLY A 69 -15.08 36.23 5.70
C GLY A 69 -14.99 35.12 6.75
N ARG A 70 -16.11 34.78 7.34
CA ARG A 70 -16.17 33.78 8.40
C ARG A 70 -15.90 32.39 7.84
N GLN A 71 -14.87 31.74 8.33
CA GLN A 71 -14.46 30.38 7.96
C GLN A 71 -14.47 29.48 9.19
N VAL A 72 -14.84 28.23 9.02
CA VAL A 72 -14.73 27.20 10.05
C VAL A 72 -13.44 26.44 9.80
N ILE A 73 -12.53 26.47 10.76
CA ILE A 73 -11.24 25.78 10.70
C ILE A 73 -11.35 24.52 11.55
N ILE A 74 -10.93 23.41 10.98
CA ILE A 74 -10.95 22.09 11.62
C ILE A 74 -9.52 21.66 11.91
N ALA A 75 -9.24 21.30 13.15
CA ALA A 75 -8.00 20.65 13.54
C ALA A 75 -8.24 19.17 13.84
N THR A 76 -7.46 18.29 13.23
CA THR A 76 -7.55 16.84 13.40
C THR A 76 -6.18 16.22 13.61
N LEU A 77 -6.10 15.26 14.53
CA LEU A 77 -4.94 14.42 14.75
C LEU A 77 -5.40 13.04 15.22
N ALA A 78 -4.78 11.97 14.70
CA ALA A 78 -5.08 10.61 15.15
C ALA A 78 -4.89 10.48 16.65
N GLY A 79 -5.85 9.87 17.36
CA GLY A 79 -5.86 9.76 18.82
C GLY A 79 -6.37 10.98 19.58
N TYR A 80 -6.87 12.00 18.89
CA TYR A 80 -7.44 13.21 19.49
C TYR A 80 -8.80 13.54 18.91
N GLN A 81 -9.66 14.15 19.74
CA GLN A 81 -10.95 14.65 19.30
C GLN A 81 -10.77 15.84 18.37
N GLN A 82 -11.48 15.80 17.23
CA GLN A 82 -11.54 16.92 16.28
C GLN A 82 -12.05 18.17 16.98
N GLN A 83 -11.42 19.30 16.69
CA GLN A 83 -11.90 20.62 17.17
C GLN A 83 -12.18 21.53 15.99
N GLU A 84 -13.32 22.21 16.03
CA GLU A 84 -13.70 23.23 15.05
C GLU A 84 -13.67 24.62 15.71
N LYS A 85 -13.14 25.62 15.00
CA LYS A 85 -13.18 27.02 15.41
C LYS A 85 -13.58 27.93 14.25
N GLU A 86 -14.46 28.88 14.53
CA GLU A 86 -14.79 29.93 13.57
C GLU A 86 -13.73 31.03 13.64
N VAL A 87 -13.24 31.46 12.47
CA VAL A 87 -12.27 32.52 12.34
C VAL A 87 -12.69 33.47 11.23
N ASP A 88 -12.72 34.77 11.52
CA ASP A 88 -12.97 35.78 10.50
C ASP A 88 -11.65 36.10 9.75
N MET A 89 -11.65 35.73 8.47
CA MET A 89 -10.50 35.95 7.58
C MET A 89 -10.62 37.29 6.89
N VAL A 90 -9.62 38.12 7.04
CA VAL A 90 -9.54 39.46 6.45
C VAL A 90 -8.44 39.48 5.40
N ASN A 91 -8.72 40.12 4.26
CA ASN A 91 -7.74 40.26 3.19
C ASN A 91 -6.49 41.05 3.67
N ASN A 92 -5.30 40.62 3.22
CA ASN A 92 -4.01 41.20 3.61
C ASN A 92 -3.74 41.18 5.12
N LYS A 93 -4.38 40.28 5.88
CA LYS A 93 -4.19 40.16 7.32
C LYS A 93 -3.99 38.70 7.70
N GLY A 94 -3.07 38.47 8.64
CA GLY A 94 -2.91 37.18 9.33
C GLY A 94 -3.89 37.07 10.48
N SER A 95 -4.64 35.99 10.53
CA SER A 95 -5.47 35.61 11.69
C SER A 95 -4.75 34.50 12.47
N GLU A 96 -4.81 34.55 13.77
CA GLU A 96 -4.18 33.58 14.66
C GLU A 96 -5.26 32.72 15.33
N VAL A 97 -5.04 31.39 15.37
CA VAL A 97 -5.95 30.47 16.06
C VAL A 97 -5.17 29.36 16.77
N TYR A 98 -5.59 29.04 17.97
CA TYR A 98 -5.02 28.01 18.82
C TYR A 98 -6.00 26.86 18.96
N PHE A 99 -5.51 25.61 18.86
CA PHE A 99 -6.29 24.42 19.09
C PHE A 99 -5.74 23.64 20.29
N GLU A 100 -6.65 23.22 21.17
CA GLU A 100 -6.34 22.35 22.31
C GLU A 100 -7.13 21.06 22.15
N LEU A 101 -6.49 20.04 21.59
CA LEU A 101 -7.15 18.78 21.31
C LEU A 101 -7.18 17.86 22.55
N GLU A 102 -8.34 17.30 22.83
CA GLU A 102 -8.51 16.27 23.85
C GLU A 102 -8.16 14.89 23.28
N LYS A 103 -7.54 14.02 24.07
CA LYS A 103 -7.35 12.63 23.68
C LYS A 103 -8.71 11.95 23.47
N ASP A 104 -8.84 11.24 22.36
CA ASP A 104 -10.02 10.41 22.08
C ASP A 104 -9.72 8.95 22.39
N PRO A 105 -10.35 8.35 23.40
CA PRO A 105 -10.20 6.93 23.66
C PRO A 105 -10.80 6.03 22.56
N LEU A 106 -11.63 6.60 21.66
CA LEU A 106 -12.21 5.93 20.49
C LEU A 106 -11.47 6.34 19.20
N GLU A 107 -10.22 6.00 19.12
CA GLU A 107 -9.24 6.37 18.08
C GLU A 107 -9.70 6.21 16.61
N LEU A 108 -10.72 5.39 16.36
CA LEU A 108 -11.16 5.01 15.01
C LEU A 108 -12.11 6.02 14.33
N SER A 109 -12.73 6.93 15.08
CA SER A 109 -13.75 7.84 14.52
C SER A 109 -13.18 9.05 13.77
N GLN A 110 -11.89 9.33 13.92
CA GLN A 110 -11.23 10.52 13.37
C GLN A 110 -10.22 10.26 12.26
N VAL A 111 -10.00 9.01 11.89
CA VAL A 111 -9.08 8.66 10.80
C VAL A 111 -9.68 9.10 9.48
N VAL A 112 -8.92 9.91 8.73
CA VAL A 112 -9.25 10.26 7.36
C VAL A 112 -8.93 9.07 6.47
N VAL A 113 -9.90 8.59 5.71
CA VAL A 113 -9.73 7.47 4.78
C VAL A 113 -9.88 7.92 3.35
N THR A 114 -9.14 7.31 2.47
CA THR A 114 -9.15 7.56 1.03
C THR A 114 -9.78 6.41 0.23
N GLY A 115 -10.40 5.47 0.94
CA GLY A 115 -11.02 4.28 0.36
C GLY A 115 -12.16 4.55 -0.63
N THR A 116 -12.60 5.80 -0.75
CA THR A 116 -13.55 6.27 -1.77
C THR A 116 -12.88 7.18 -2.81
N ARG A 117 -11.55 7.13 -2.95
CA ARG A 117 -10.72 8.05 -3.76
C ARG A 117 -10.84 9.53 -3.36
N THR A 118 -11.52 9.82 -2.27
CA THR A 118 -11.66 11.15 -1.66
C THR A 118 -11.43 11.03 -0.16
N SER A 119 -10.85 12.07 0.43
CA SER A 119 -10.55 12.07 1.87
C SER A 119 -11.82 12.31 2.68
N HIS A 120 -12.23 11.33 3.47
CA HIS A 120 -13.38 11.38 4.38
C HIS A 120 -12.99 10.91 5.78
N PHE A 121 -13.72 11.34 6.79
CA PHE A 121 -13.64 10.66 8.08
C PHE A 121 -14.30 9.29 8.01
N VAL A 122 -13.76 8.30 8.71
CA VAL A 122 -14.31 6.92 8.71
C VAL A 122 -15.80 6.90 9.00
N LYS A 123 -16.26 7.74 9.92
CA LYS A 123 -17.70 7.86 10.29
C LYS A 123 -18.59 8.39 9.19
N ASP A 124 -18.03 9.12 8.22
CA ASP A 124 -18.78 9.80 7.15
C ASP A 124 -18.71 9.02 5.83
N VAL A 125 -17.97 7.90 5.79
CA VAL A 125 -17.86 7.08 4.58
C VAL A 125 -19.09 6.18 4.45
N PRO A 126 -19.80 6.20 3.31
CA PRO A 126 -20.98 5.37 3.11
C PRO A 126 -20.64 3.86 2.97
N ILE A 127 -19.37 3.54 2.76
CA ILE A 127 -18.88 2.16 2.60
C ILE A 127 -18.10 1.77 3.87
N ARG A 128 -18.38 0.58 4.40
CA ARG A 128 -17.70 0.08 5.60
C ARG A 128 -16.21 -0.03 5.38
N THR A 129 -15.46 0.89 5.98
CA THR A 129 -14.00 0.95 5.91
C THR A 129 -13.42 0.67 7.30
N GLU A 130 -12.46 -0.23 7.36
CA GLU A 130 -11.68 -0.53 8.55
C GLU A 130 -10.26 -0.02 8.37
N VAL A 131 -9.70 0.57 9.42
CA VAL A 131 -8.36 1.15 9.38
C VAL A 131 -7.46 0.46 10.40
N LEU A 132 -6.32 -0.02 9.91
CA LEU A 132 -5.23 -0.51 10.74
C LEU A 132 -4.10 0.52 10.73
N THR A 133 -3.85 1.16 11.84
CA THR A 133 -2.77 2.14 11.99
C THR A 133 -1.40 1.47 12.02
N SER A 134 -0.34 2.22 11.71
CA SER A 134 1.04 1.72 11.83
C SER A 134 1.33 1.18 13.23
N GLN A 135 0.77 1.80 14.26
CA GLN A 135 0.91 1.34 15.64
C GLN A 135 0.25 -0.04 15.86
N ALA A 136 -0.94 -0.27 15.30
CA ALA A 136 -1.61 -1.57 15.39
C ALA A 136 -0.81 -2.67 14.64
N ILE A 137 -0.26 -2.34 13.47
CA ILE A 137 0.60 -3.23 12.68
C ILE A 137 1.87 -3.58 13.47
N THR A 138 2.51 -2.59 14.08
CA THR A 138 3.72 -2.80 14.91
C THR A 138 3.42 -3.64 16.14
N LYS A 139 2.29 -3.42 16.83
CA LYS A 139 1.87 -4.23 17.99
C LYS A 139 1.63 -5.70 17.63
N LYS A 140 1.20 -5.98 16.39
CA LYS A 140 1.09 -7.36 15.86
C LYS A 140 2.44 -7.97 15.50
N ASN A 141 3.51 -7.19 15.47
CA ASN A 141 4.83 -7.60 14.98
C ASN A 141 4.80 -8.10 13.53
N ALA A 142 3.89 -7.58 12.71
CA ALA A 142 3.70 -8.01 11.35
C ALA A 142 4.90 -7.65 10.47
N GLN A 143 5.42 -8.63 9.72
CA GLN A 143 6.57 -8.47 8.83
C GLN A 143 6.16 -8.05 7.42
N ASN A 144 4.99 -8.49 7.01
CA ASN A 144 4.42 -8.26 5.69
C ASN A 144 2.92 -7.96 5.78
N LEU A 145 2.33 -7.67 4.64
CA LEU A 145 0.92 -7.30 4.57
C LEU A 145 -0.04 -8.43 4.99
N TYR A 146 0.29 -9.70 4.74
CA TYR A 146 -0.54 -10.81 5.17
C TYR A 146 -0.67 -10.86 6.69
N GLU A 147 0.46 -10.79 7.38
CA GLU A 147 0.49 -10.80 8.85
C GLU A 147 -0.23 -9.58 9.43
N ALA A 148 -0.14 -8.43 8.76
CA ALA A 148 -0.86 -7.23 9.16
C ALA A 148 -2.39 -7.41 9.03
N LEU A 149 -2.85 -8.10 8.00
CA LEU A 149 -4.27 -8.34 7.71
C LEU A 149 -4.87 -9.50 8.52
N GLU A 150 -4.03 -10.35 9.10
CA GLU A 150 -4.49 -11.49 9.90
C GLU A 150 -5.38 -11.04 11.07
N GLY A 151 -6.52 -11.68 11.25
CA GLY A 151 -7.49 -11.32 12.30
C GLY A 151 -8.32 -10.05 12.04
N VAL A 152 -8.21 -9.43 10.86
CA VAL A 152 -9.10 -8.34 10.46
C VAL A 152 -10.49 -8.90 10.14
N PRO A 153 -11.58 -8.43 10.76
CA PRO A 153 -12.92 -8.93 10.50
C PRO A 153 -13.28 -8.91 9.01
N GLY A 154 -13.79 -10.03 8.48
CA GLY A 154 -14.17 -10.18 7.06
C GLY A 154 -12.99 -10.39 6.11
N ILE A 155 -11.78 -10.47 6.61
CA ILE A 155 -10.59 -10.90 5.88
C ILE A 155 -10.16 -12.26 6.41
N ARG A 156 -9.82 -13.16 5.51
CA ARG A 156 -9.22 -14.45 5.80
C ARG A 156 -7.92 -14.59 5.02
N VAL A 157 -6.83 -14.77 5.73
CA VAL A 157 -5.54 -15.13 5.17
C VAL A 157 -5.43 -16.64 5.19
N GLU A 158 -5.34 -17.27 4.04
CA GLU A 158 -5.24 -18.71 3.87
C GLU A 158 -3.91 -19.09 3.24
N GLN A 159 -3.20 -20.01 3.85
CA GLN A 159 -2.05 -20.64 3.24
C GLN A 159 -2.55 -21.74 2.29
N GLN A 160 -2.44 -21.51 0.99
CA GLN A 160 -2.94 -22.43 -0.04
C GLN A 160 -1.95 -23.55 -0.37
N CYS A 161 -0.67 -23.26 -0.29
CA CYS A 161 0.41 -24.20 -0.52
C CYS A 161 1.36 -24.14 0.67
N GLN A 162 1.47 -25.24 1.42
CA GLN A 162 2.40 -25.32 2.53
C GLN A 162 3.86 -25.36 2.03
N PHE A 163 4.09 -26.09 0.97
CA PHE A 163 5.41 -26.31 0.40
C PHE A 163 5.99 -25.00 -0.17
N CYS A 164 5.32 -24.34 -1.11
CA CYS A 164 5.80 -23.09 -1.73
C CYS A 164 5.53 -21.83 -0.90
N ASN A 165 4.95 -21.98 0.30
CA ASN A 165 4.61 -20.88 1.21
C ASN A 165 3.68 -19.83 0.58
N PHE A 166 2.80 -20.26 -0.33
CA PHE A 166 1.82 -19.39 -0.97
C PHE A 166 0.65 -19.11 -0.04
N SER A 167 0.34 -17.84 0.16
CA SER A 167 -0.81 -17.40 0.93
C SER A 167 -1.71 -16.50 0.11
N GLU A 168 -3.01 -16.58 0.36
CA GLU A 168 -4.04 -15.84 -0.33
C GLU A 168 -4.89 -15.04 0.66
N VAL A 169 -5.30 -13.84 0.26
CA VAL A 169 -6.23 -13.02 1.05
C VAL A 169 -7.62 -13.11 0.44
N ARG A 170 -8.55 -13.66 1.19
CA ARG A 170 -9.97 -13.69 0.84
C ARG A 170 -10.72 -12.62 1.60
N MET A 171 -11.53 -11.87 0.89
CA MET A 171 -12.39 -10.85 1.49
C MET A 171 -13.85 -11.24 1.34
N GLN A 172 -14.59 -11.25 2.45
CA GLN A 172 -16.01 -11.61 2.48
C GLN A 172 -16.36 -12.97 1.84
N GLY A 173 -15.44 -13.94 1.90
CA GLY A 173 -15.60 -15.26 1.31
C GLY A 173 -15.31 -15.37 -0.18
N LEU A 174 -14.98 -14.24 -0.86
CA LEU A 174 -14.57 -14.23 -2.26
C LEU A 174 -13.05 -14.43 -2.39
N GLY A 175 -12.60 -14.98 -3.50
CA GLY A 175 -11.18 -15.22 -3.79
C GLY A 175 -10.36 -13.93 -3.92
N ALA A 176 -9.03 -14.08 -3.93
CA ALA A 176 -8.11 -12.96 -3.98
C ALA A 176 -8.24 -12.14 -5.28
N GLU A 177 -8.65 -12.77 -6.38
CA GLU A 177 -8.90 -12.12 -7.67
C GLU A 177 -10.02 -11.07 -7.63
N HIS A 178 -10.85 -11.11 -6.58
CA HIS A 178 -11.95 -10.17 -6.35
C HIS A 178 -11.60 -9.05 -5.35
N THR A 179 -10.37 -9.03 -4.87
CA THR A 179 -9.87 -8.03 -3.91
C THR A 179 -8.80 -7.17 -4.54
N GLN A 180 -9.10 -5.89 -4.76
CA GLN A 180 -8.11 -4.95 -5.32
C GLN A 180 -7.16 -4.48 -4.22
N VAL A 181 -5.86 -4.55 -4.49
CA VAL A 181 -4.84 -3.99 -3.61
C VAL A 181 -4.21 -2.77 -4.25
N LEU A 182 -4.08 -1.72 -3.46
CA LEU A 182 -3.64 -0.39 -3.86
C LEU A 182 -2.48 0.07 -2.97
N ILE A 183 -1.58 0.86 -3.51
CA ILE A 183 -0.65 1.68 -2.75
C ILE A 183 -0.96 3.14 -3.07
N ASP A 184 -1.28 3.92 -2.04
CA ASP A 184 -1.66 5.34 -2.16
C ASP A 184 -2.75 5.60 -3.21
N GLY A 185 -3.71 4.64 -3.33
CA GLY A 185 -4.83 4.70 -4.26
C GLY A 185 -4.56 4.13 -5.65
N GLU A 186 -3.33 3.70 -5.97
CA GLU A 186 -2.97 3.14 -7.26
C GLU A 186 -2.84 1.61 -7.21
N PRO A 187 -3.43 0.88 -8.17
CA PRO A 187 -3.32 -0.58 -8.25
C PRO A 187 -1.87 -1.04 -8.42
N ILE A 188 -1.47 -2.03 -7.62
CA ILE A 188 -0.09 -2.54 -7.63
C ILE A 188 0.08 -3.88 -8.36
N TYR A 189 -1.01 -4.46 -8.84
CA TYR A 189 -0.96 -5.80 -9.40
C TYR A 189 -1.19 -5.87 -10.89
N SER A 190 -0.29 -6.62 -11.49
CA SER A 190 -0.45 -7.39 -12.70
C SER A 190 -0.96 -8.80 -12.37
N GLY A 191 -1.45 -9.54 -13.35
CA GLY A 191 -1.89 -10.92 -13.19
C GLY A 191 -0.82 -11.85 -12.59
N LEU A 192 0.46 -11.65 -12.94
CA LEU A 192 1.59 -12.42 -12.41
C LEU A 192 1.93 -12.09 -10.96
N ALA A 193 1.74 -10.84 -10.55
CA ALA A 193 2.07 -10.39 -9.20
C ALA A 193 1.01 -10.79 -8.16
N GLY A 194 -0.20 -11.17 -8.59
CA GLY A 194 -1.32 -11.48 -7.70
C GLY A 194 -1.06 -12.65 -6.77
N VAL A 195 -0.24 -13.62 -7.19
CA VAL A 195 -0.02 -14.87 -6.45
C VAL A 195 0.81 -14.65 -5.17
N TYR A 196 1.95 -13.95 -5.23
CA TYR A 196 2.84 -13.77 -4.08
C TYR A 196 2.98 -12.30 -3.64
N GLY A 197 2.30 -11.39 -4.34
CA GLY A 197 2.54 -9.96 -4.22
C GLY A 197 2.38 -9.38 -2.83
N LEU A 198 1.43 -9.86 -2.05
CA LEU A 198 1.13 -9.31 -0.73
C LEU A 198 2.18 -9.67 0.33
N GLN A 199 2.80 -10.85 0.23
CA GLN A 199 3.91 -11.22 1.11
C GLN A 199 5.15 -10.34 0.89
N GLN A 200 5.32 -9.86 -0.34
CA GLN A 200 6.45 -9.02 -0.73
C GLN A 200 6.33 -7.57 -0.24
N ILE A 201 5.19 -7.18 0.30
CA ILE A 201 4.97 -5.83 0.83
C ILE A 201 5.36 -5.80 2.30
N GLY A 202 6.48 -5.16 2.58
CA GLY A 202 6.94 -4.90 3.94
C GLY A 202 6.08 -3.83 4.65
N THR A 203 6.14 -3.82 5.98
CA THR A 203 5.30 -2.96 6.82
C THR A 203 5.97 -1.65 7.25
N ASN A 204 7.22 -1.39 6.87
CA ASN A 204 8.04 -0.31 7.45
C ASN A 204 7.63 1.10 7.05
N ASP A 205 7.20 1.28 5.79
CA ASP A 205 6.78 2.56 5.23
C ASP A 205 5.26 2.77 5.26
N ILE A 206 4.52 1.85 5.93
CA ILE A 206 3.07 1.93 6.04
C ILE A 206 2.67 2.87 7.18
N ASP A 207 1.90 3.89 6.86
CA ASP A 207 1.21 4.72 7.84
C ASP A 207 -0.05 4.03 8.36
N ARG A 208 -0.87 3.52 7.45
CA ARG A 208 -2.09 2.77 7.76
C ARG A 208 -2.51 1.88 6.59
N LEU A 209 -3.33 0.89 6.90
CA LEU A 209 -4.06 0.10 5.91
C LEU A 209 -5.54 0.48 5.99
N GLU A 210 -6.14 0.75 4.86
CA GLU A 210 -7.56 1.01 4.72
C GLU A 210 -8.22 -0.17 4.02
N VAL A 211 -9.09 -0.89 4.72
CA VAL A 211 -9.82 -2.05 4.20
C VAL A 211 -11.24 -1.64 3.89
N VAL A 212 -11.52 -1.45 2.62
CA VAL A 212 -12.84 -1.10 2.09
C VAL A 212 -13.59 -2.37 1.76
N LYS A 213 -14.67 -2.67 2.49
CA LYS A 213 -15.44 -3.91 2.36
C LYS A 213 -16.69 -3.71 1.53
N GLY A 214 -16.87 -4.52 0.49
CA GLY A 214 -18.01 -4.46 -0.41
C GLY A 214 -17.65 -3.94 -1.80
N ALA A 215 -18.66 -3.79 -2.65
CA ALA A 215 -18.48 -3.49 -4.06
C ALA A 215 -17.80 -2.13 -4.30
N GLY A 216 -16.48 -2.16 -4.45
CA GLY A 216 -15.63 -1.02 -4.83
C GLY A 216 -15.36 -0.92 -6.33
N SER A 217 -15.93 -1.82 -7.14
CA SER A 217 -15.63 -1.96 -8.57
C SER A 217 -15.87 -0.69 -9.40
N ALA A 218 -16.83 0.15 -9.01
CA ALA A 218 -17.07 1.44 -9.66
C ALA A 218 -15.90 2.43 -9.49
N LEU A 219 -15.11 2.29 -8.41
CA LEU A 219 -14.00 3.18 -8.10
C LEU A 219 -12.63 2.57 -8.46
N TYR A 220 -12.51 1.24 -8.39
CA TYR A 220 -11.23 0.54 -8.44
C TYR A 220 -11.14 -0.53 -9.52
N GLY A 221 -12.18 -0.66 -10.36
CA GLY A 221 -12.22 -1.62 -11.46
C GLY A 221 -12.80 -2.98 -11.08
N SER A 222 -12.81 -3.90 -12.06
CA SER A 222 -13.47 -5.22 -11.96
C SER A 222 -12.89 -6.13 -10.87
N SER A 223 -11.65 -5.94 -10.46
CA SER A 223 -11.01 -6.73 -9.40
C SER A 223 -11.45 -6.33 -7.98
N ALA A 224 -12.24 -5.26 -7.80
CA ALA A 224 -12.69 -4.79 -6.50
C ALA A 224 -14.14 -5.18 -6.19
N VAL A 225 -14.55 -6.40 -6.55
CA VAL A 225 -15.92 -6.91 -6.29
C VAL A 225 -16.11 -7.20 -4.81
N ALA A 226 -15.14 -7.83 -4.16
CA ALA A 226 -15.14 -8.09 -2.71
C ALA A 226 -14.80 -6.84 -1.90
N GLY A 227 -13.98 -5.97 -2.47
CA GLY A 227 -13.51 -4.74 -1.84
C GLY A 227 -12.10 -4.37 -2.26
N ALA A 228 -11.52 -3.42 -1.53
CA ALA A 228 -10.17 -2.95 -1.77
C ALA A 228 -9.36 -2.87 -0.47
N ILE A 229 -8.05 -3.11 -0.57
CA ILE A 229 -7.07 -2.89 0.49
C ILE A 229 -6.14 -1.80 0.01
N ASN A 230 -6.22 -0.61 0.62
CA ASN A 230 -5.39 0.52 0.27
C ASN A 230 -4.28 0.71 1.32
N ILE A 231 -3.05 0.63 0.89
CA ILE A 231 -1.85 0.82 1.69
C ILE A 231 -1.47 2.28 1.59
N ILE A 232 -1.52 2.99 2.69
CA ILE A 232 -1.12 4.39 2.74
C ILE A 232 0.31 4.48 3.25
N SER A 233 1.17 5.07 2.44
CA SER A 233 2.59 5.26 2.76
C SER A 233 2.79 6.40 3.76
N LYS A 234 3.83 6.31 4.60
CA LYS A 234 4.23 7.39 5.51
C LYS A 234 4.72 8.60 4.72
N GLU A 235 4.14 9.75 4.99
CA GLU A 235 4.61 11.02 4.43
C GLU A 235 5.72 11.61 5.32
N PRO A 236 6.82 12.11 4.74
CA PRO A 236 7.92 12.69 5.50
C PRO A 236 7.50 13.98 6.18
N THR A 237 7.98 14.18 7.38
CA THR A 237 7.67 15.31 8.26
C THR A 237 8.90 16.17 8.48
N PHE A 238 8.72 17.37 9.02
CA PHE A 238 9.84 18.27 9.34
C PHE A 238 10.76 17.71 10.42
N GLU A 239 10.24 16.85 11.30
CA GLU A 239 11.06 16.08 12.25
C GLU A 239 11.69 14.91 11.50
N PRO A 240 13.03 14.84 11.42
CA PRO A 240 13.69 13.66 10.89
C PRO A 240 13.34 12.42 11.72
N SER A 241 12.96 11.35 11.07
CA SER A 241 12.70 10.08 11.75
C SER A 241 13.60 8.98 11.16
N VAL A 242 14.18 8.18 12.06
CA VAL A 242 14.91 6.97 11.68
C VAL A 242 14.40 5.84 12.56
N THR A 243 14.05 4.74 11.95
CA THR A 243 13.61 3.54 12.65
C THR A 243 14.44 2.34 12.20
N GLY A 244 14.76 1.47 13.14
CA GLY A 244 15.43 0.19 12.89
C GLY A 244 14.75 -0.90 13.69
N ASP A 245 14.59 -2.07 13.09
CA ASP A 245 14.05 -3.27 13.72
C ASP A 245 14.87 -4.47 13.31
N ILE A 246 15.24 -5.30 14.28
CA ILE A 246 15.99 -6.54 14.06
C ILE A 246 15.27 -7.64 14.82
N GLN A 247 14.93 -8.71 14.14
CA GLN A 247 14.21 -9.83 14.71
C GLN A 247 14.89 -11.15 14.38
N PHE A 248 14.88 -12.05 15.35
CA PHE A 248 15.33 -13.43 15.22
C PHE A 248 14.22 -14.36 15.72
N GLY A 249 14.05 -15.46 15.06
CA GLY A 249 13.01 -16.44 15.40
C GLY A 249 13.47 -17.87 15.16
N ASN A 250 12.52 -18.80 15.34
CA ASN A 250 12.75 -20.20 15.04
C ASN A 250 12.99 -20.41 13.54
N PHE A 251 13.56 -21.56 13.19
CA PHE A 251 13.82 -21.97 11.79
C PHE A 251 14.66 -20.96 11.00
N GLY A 252 15.71 -20.44 11.63
CA GLY A 252 16.61 -19.51 10.98
C GLY A 252 16.00 -18.16 10.62
N PHE A 253 14.78 -17.85 11.12
CA PHE A 253 14.12 -16.59 10.82
C PHE A 253 14.96 -15.40 11.26
N LYS A 254 15.21 -14.50 10.33
CA LYS A 254 15.93 -13.24 10.53
C LYS A 254 15.24 -12.14 9.74
N SER A 255 14.99 -11.04 10.38
CA SER A 255 14.44 -9.85 9.72
C SER A 255 15.23 -8.63 10.14
N TYR A 256 15.67 -7.86 9.17
CA TYR A 256 16.37 -6.58 9.33
C TYR A 256 15.58 -5.53 8.59
N LYS A 257 15.12 -4.51 9.30
CA LYS A 257 14.34 -3.42 8.74
C LYS A 257 14.94 -2.09 9.13
N GLY A 258 14.94 -1.17 8.20
CA GLY A 258 15.33 0.21 8.45
C GLY A 258 14.50 1.15 7.61
N SER A 259 14.10 2.28 8.17
CA SER A 259 13.50 3.37 7.42
C SER A 259 13.96 4.71 7.96
N GLY A 260 14.00 5.70 7.08
CA GLY A 260 14.31 7.07 7.43
C GLY A 260 13.46 8.03 6.62
N SER A 261 13.01 9.11 7.23
CA SER A 261 12.27 10.14 6.53
C SER A 261 12.59 11.52 7.08
N MET A 262 12.57 12.52 6.20
CA MET A 262 12.81 13.90 6.54
C MET A 262 12.17 14.80 5.50
N ARG A 263 11.64 15.93 5.97
CA ARG A 263 11.22 17.04 5.10
C ARG A 263 12.05 18.28 5.42
N TYR A 264 12.57 18.89 4.38
CA TYR A 264 13.25 20.19 4.49
C TYR A 264 12.60 21.16 3.50
N ASN A 265 12.04 22.24 4.00
CA ASN A 265 11.26 23.19 3.21
C ASN A 265 10.19 22.49 2.34
N ASN A 266 10.34 22.61 1.03
CA ASN A 266 9.40 22.07 0.05
C ASN A 266 9.80 20.70 -0.50
N ILE A 267 10.82 20.07 0.06
CA ILE A 267 11.28 18.74 -0.36
C ILE A 267 11.18 17.78 0.80
N GLY A 268 10.59 16.62 0.56
CA GLY A 268 10.53 15.50 1.50
C GLY A 268 11.20 14.27 0.91
N LEU A 269 11.90 13.50 1.73
CA LEU A 269 12.49 12.22 1.38
C LEU A 269 12.07 11.17 2.40
N SER A 270 11.65 10.01 1.92
CA SER A 270 11.49 8.80 2.70
C SER A 270 12.25 7.66 2.02
N VAL A 271 12.95 6.85 2.79
CA VAL A 271 13.65 5.66 2.32
C VAL A 271 13.40 4.50 3.26
N PHE A 272 13.33 3.30 2.73
CA PHE A 272 13.26 2.09 3.56
C PHE A 272 14.02 0.94 2.92
N ALA A 273 14.48 0.02 3.78
CA ALA A 273 15.09 -1.23 3.39
C ALA A 273 14.62 -2.34 4.34
N GLN A 274 14.38 -3.51 3.79
CA GLN A 274 14.06 -4.71 4.55
C GLN A 274 14.73 -5.93 3.92
N ARG A 275 15.32 -6.78 4.77
CA ARG A 275 15.74 -8.12 4.41
C ARG A 275 15.14 -9.12 5.37
N THR A 276 14.46 -10.12 4.83
CA THR A 276 13.89 -11.23 5.59
C THR A 276 14.47 -12.54 5.08
N GLN A 277 14.80 -13.43 5.97
CA GLN A 277 15.33 -14.77 5.68
C GLN A 277 14.65 -15.79 6.57
N MET A 278 14.45 -17.00 6.05
CA MET A 278 13.94 -18.14 6.81
C MET A 278 14.46 -19.42 6.16
N ASP A 279 14.94 -20.36 6.99
CA ASP A 279 15.42 -21.65 6.49
C ASP A 279 14.26 -22.56 6.09
N ALA A 280 14.52 -23.50 5.19
CA ALA A 280 13.59 -24.59 4.87
C ALA A 280 13.30 -25.44 6.12
N ILE A 281 12.08 -25.97 6.17
CA ILE A 281 11.60 -26.75 7.33
C ILE A 281 11.12 -28.09 6.83
N ASP A 282 11.65 -29.17 7.40
CA ASP A 282 11.14 -30.52 7.27
C ASP A 282 10.48 -30.91 8.61
N ARG A 283 9.15 -31.07 8.59
CA ARG A 283 8.33 -31.46 9.75
C ARG A 283 7.54 -32.72 9.50
N THR A 284 7.54 -33.23 8.29
CA THR A 284 6.79 -34.41 7.93
C THR A 284 7.27 -35.58 8.76
N GLN A 285 6.33 -36.33 9.29
CA GLN A 285 6.58 -37.42 10.20
C GLN A 285 6.14 -38.71 9.51
N ASN A 286 7.08 -39.48 9.05
CA ASN A 286 6.84 -40.79 8.48
C ASN A 286 6.46 -41.76 9.59
N GLY A 287 5.21 -42.16 9.67
CA GLY A 287 4.72 -43.15 10.60
C GLY A 287 3.27 -42.98 10.98
N LEU A 288 2.58 -44.12 11.19
CA LEU A 288 1.17 -44.16 11.50
C LEU A 288 0.87 -43.99 13.00
N THR A 289 1.91 -44.05 13.86
CA THR A 289 1.76 -43.95 15.31
C THR A 289 2.65 -42.86 15.91
N ARG A 290 2.25 -42.31 17.08
CA ARG A 290 3.03 -41.31 17.81
C ARG A 290 4.45 -41.76 18.16
N LYS A 291 4.77 -43.04 18.13
CA LYS A 291 6.12 -43.54 18.38
C LYS A 291 7.00 -43.54 17.13
N GLU A 292 6.36 -43.64 15.97
CA GLU A 292 7.03 -43.63 14.64
C GLU A 292 7.20 -42.23 14.09
N VAL A 293 6.55 -41.26 14.70
CA VAL A 293 6.53 -39.82 14.39
C VAL A 293 7.87 -39.12 14.54
N LYS A 294 9.01 -39.77 14.49
CA LYS A 294 10.31 -39.14 14.75
C LYS A 294 11.18 -38.95 13.52
N ASN A 295 10.81 -39.53 12.41
CA ASN A 295 11.69 -39.50 11.22
C ASN A 295 11.18 -38.46 10.23
N LYS A 296 12.01 -37.48 9.99
CA LYS A 296 11.90 -36.57 8.87
C LYS A 296 12.02 -37.35 7.56
N ASP A 297 11.28 -36.96 6.54
CA ASP A 297 11.34 -37.66 5.23
C ASP A 297 12.47 -37.13 4.33
N GLY A 298 13.12 -36.06 4.74
CA GLY A 298 14.23 -35.45 3.99
C GLY A 298 13.78 -34.48 2.89
N ILE A 299 12.48 -34.18 2.81
CA ILE A 299 11.91 -33.20 1.89
C ILE A 299 11.38 -32.02 2.72
N SER A 300 11.53 -30.80 2.21
CA SER A 300 11.05 -29.62 2.92
C SER A 300 9.53 -29.51 2.89
N ASP A 301 8.89 -29.36 4.04
CA ASP A 301 7.49 -28.99 4.16
C ASP A 301 7.24 -27.52 3.89
N ARG A 302 8.29 -26.72 4.03
CA ARG A 302 8.30 -25.28 3.77
C ARG A 302 9.62 -24.89 3.13
N VAL A 303 9.56 -24.06 2.12
CA VAL A 303 10.73 -23.58 1.40
C VAL A 303 11.61 -22.66 2.25
N ASP A 304 12.91 -22.63 1.94
CA ASP A 304 13.81 -21.53 2.29
C ASP A 304 13.33 -20.25 1.59
N GLU A 305 13.40 -19.14 2.28
CA GLU A 305 12.97 -17.86 1.74
C GLU A 305 13.96 -16.75 2.08
N THR A 306 14.39 -16.03 1.07
CA THR A 306 15.14 -14.78 1.21
C THR A 306 14.45 -13.69 0.42
N MET A 307 14.11 -12.58 1.07
CA MET A 307 13.48 -11.42 0.45
C MET A 307 14.24 -10.16 0.80
N ASN A 308 14.54 -9.36 -0.22
CA ASN A 308 15.04 -8.00 -0.11
C ASN A 308 14.01 -7.03 -0.66
N ASN A 309 13.71 -5.97 0.08
CA ASN A 309 12.75 -4.94 -0.29
C ASN A 309 13.37 -3.58 -0.01
N LEU A 310 13.47 -2.75 -1.04
CA LEU A 310 14.03 -1.42 -0.98
C LEU A 310 13.04 -0.43 -1.57
N GLY A 311 12.97 0.77 -1.03
CA GLY A 311 12.17 1.81 -1.63
C GLY A 311 12.55 3.21 -1.17
N PHE A 312 12.12 4.17 -1.99
CA PHE A 312 12.24 5.58 -1.69
C PHE A 312 10.99 6.33 -2.16
N SER A 313 10.74 7.48 -1.55
CA SER A 313 9.71 8.42 -1.96
C SER A 313 10.25 9.84 -1.84
N LEU A 314 10.14 10.60 -2.93
CA LEU A 314 10.51 12.01 -3.03
C LEU A 314 9.22 12.83 -3.14
N TYR A 315 9.09 13.80 -2.27
CA TYR A 315 7.96 14.71 -2.22
C TYR A 315 8.42 16.11 -2.56
N PHE A 316 7.73 16.77 -3.49
CA PHE A 316 7.90 18.15 -3.83
C PHE A 316 6.60 18.88 -3.50
N TYR A 317 6.66 19.75 -2.51
CA TYR A 317 5.53 20.56 -2.08
C TYR A 317 5.59 21.91 -2.77
N GLN A 318 4.52 22.29 -3.44
CA GLN A 318 4.39 23.52 -4.20
C GLN A 318 5.44 23.66 -5.32
N PRO A 319 5.63 22.63 -6.17
CA PRO A 319 6.65 22.71 -7.22
C PRO A 319 6.28 23.66 -8.35
N PHE A 320 5.00 23.81 -8.70
CA PHE A 320 4.55 24.61 -9.84
C PHE A 320 3.45 25.61 -9.49
N ALA A 321 2.61 25.27 -8.49
CA ALA A 321 1.50 26.10 -8.07
C ALA A 321 1.39 26.13 -6.54
N LYS A 322 0.53 27.00 -6.01
CA LYS A 322 0.25 27.01 -4.57
C LYS A 322 -0.47 25.74 -4.13
N ASN A 323 0.06 25.09 -3.11
CA ASN A 323 -0.49 23.90 -2.48
C ASN A 323 -0.56 22.65 -3.38
N ASP A 324 0.09 22.66 -4.53
CA ASP A 324 0.26 21.44 -5.31
C ASP A 324 1.32 20.54 -4.68
N LYS A 325 1.27 19.25 -5.03
CA LYS A 325 2.20 18.24 -4.54
C LYS A 325 2.55 17.28 -5.66
N LEU A 326 3.86 17.08 -5.86
CA LEU A 326 4.38 16.06 -6.74
C LEU A 326 5.10 15.01 -5.90
N VAL A 327 4.80 13.75 -6.14
CA VAL A 327 5.43 12.62 -5.46
C VAL A 327 6.00 11.67 -6.50
N LEU A 328 7.27 11.31 -6.33
CA LEU A 328 7.95 10.27 -7.10
C LEU A 328 8.33 9.15 -6.15
N ARG A 329 7.93 7.90 -6.45
CA ARG A 329 8.27 6.74 -5.65
C ARG A 329 8.96 5.69 -6.50
N GLY A 330 9.87 4.95 -5.88
CA GLY A 330 10.51 3.79 -6.48
C GLY A 330 10.62 2.67 -5.46
N LYS A 331 10.32 1.43 -5.89
CA LYS A 331 10.46 0.21 -5.08
C LYS A 331 11.13 -0.89 -5.89
N ALA A 332 11.99 -1.67 -5.21
CA ALA A 332 12.64 -2.85 -5.76
C ALA A 332 12.47 -4.01 -4.79
N ILE A 333 12.03 -5.14 -5.32
CA ILE A 333 11.85 -6.39 -4.58
C ILE A 333 12.63 -7.46 -5.29
N ASP A 334 13.43 -8.21 -4.53
CA ASP A 334 14.13 -9.40 -4.96
C ASP A 334 13.83 -10.51 -3.96
N GLU A 335 13.24 -11.59 -4.42
CA GLU A 335 12.82 -12.73 -3.62
C GLU A 335 13.32 -14.02 -4.23
N HIS A 336 13.83 -14.89 -3.39
CA HIS A 336 14.19 -16.26 -3.72
C HIS A 336 13.54 -17.21 -2.73
N ARG A 337 12.81 -18.18 -3.24
CA ARG A 337 12.21 -19.31 -2.49
C ARG A 337 12.77 -20.59 -3.04
N PHE A 338 13.20 -21.46 -2.16
CA PHE A 338 13.77 -22.72 -2.54
C PHE A 338 13.37 -23.83 -1.56
N GLY A 339 12.95 -24.97 -2.09
CA GLY A 339 12.60 -26.16 -1.32
C GLY A 339 12.79 -27.43 -2.13
N GLY A 340 12.67 -28.57 -1.47
CA GLY A 340 12.83 -29.90 -2.04
C GLY A 340 13.62 -30.80 -1.12
N VAL A 341 14.37 -31.72 -1.68
CA VAL A 341 15.21 -32.68 -0.95
C VAL A 341 16.26 -31.93 -0.12
N MET A 342 16.28 -32.17 1.19
CA MET A 342 17.13 -31.48 2.16
C MET A 342 18.43 -32.24 2.51
N THR A 343 18.79 -33.25 1.76
CA THR A 343 20.06 -33.97 1.94
C THR A 343 21.24 -33.13 1.44
N ASN A 344 22.41 -33.30 2.04
CA ASN A 344 23.60 -32.46 1.76
C ASN A 344 24.00 -32.41 0.29
N ASP A 345 23.86 -33.53 -0.42
CA ASP A 345 24.22 -33.69 -1.84
C ASP A 345 23.11 -33.24 -2.81
N GLN A 346 21.87 -33.18 -2.34
CA GLN A 346 20.71 -32.84 -3.14
C GLN A 346 20.13 -31.47 -2.80
N TYR A 347 20.53 -30.90 -1.67
CA TYR A 347 20.02 -29.58 -1.26
C TYR A 347 20.40 -28.51 -2.28
N MET A 348 19.46 -27.65 -2.61
CA MET A 348 19.59 -26.64 -3.66
C MET A 348 19.71 -27.21 -5.11
N ASN A 349 19.44 -28.47 -5.32
CA ASN A 349 19.33 -29.04 -6.66
C ASN A 349 17.91 -28.89 -7.19
N PRO A 350 17.65 -28.03 -8.20
CA PRO A 350 16.29 -27.74 -8.69
C PRO A 350 15.69 -28.86 -9.55
N TYR A 351 16.36 -29.99 -9.70
CA TYR A 351 15.96 -31.11 -10.55
C TYR A 351 15.68 -32.37 -9.74
N THR A 352 15.59 -32.27 -8.43
CA THR A 352 15.21 -33.40 -7.58
C THR A 352 13.71 -33.39 -7.28
N ASP A 353 13.20 -34.55 -6.89
CA ASP A 353 11.81 -34.74 -6.47
C ASP A 353 11.42 -33.76 -5.35
N GLY A 354 10.19 -33.25 -5.41
CA GLY A 354 9.70 -32.27 -4.47
C GLY A 354 10.36 -30.88 -4.53
N THR A 355 11.11 -30.59 -5.60
CA THR A 355 11.84 -29.33 -5.73
C THR A 355 10.93 -28.19 -6.23
N GLU A 356 11.12 -27.02 -5.61
CA GLU A 356 10.63 -25.74 -6.11
C GLU A 356 11.69 -24.65 -5.93
N ASP A 357 12.10 -24.02 -7.02
CA ASP A 357 12.98 -22.82 -7.02
C ASP A 357 12.25 -21.66 -7.70
N ILE A 358 11.87 -20.65 -6.92
CA ILE A 358 11.16 -19.48 -7.41
C ILE A 358 11.98 -18.24 -7.13
N ARG A 359 12.28 -17.48 -8.20
CA ARG A 359 12.94 -16.18 -8.13
C ARG A 359 12.05 -15.11 -8.68
N THR A 360 11.78 -14.08 -7.87
CA THR A 360 10.94 -12.95 -8.24
C THR A 360 11.73 -11.66 -8.14
N ASN A 361 11.77 -10.91 -9.24
CA ASN A 361 12.29 -9.56 -9.27
C ASN A 361 11.17 -8.62 -9.69
N ARG A 362 10.93 -7.58 -8.89
CA ARG A 362 9.96 -6.53 -9.20
C ARG A 362 10.60 -5.16 -9.04
N LEU A 363 10.40 -4.32 -10.03
CA LEU A 363 10.71 -2.90 -9.96
C LEU A 363 9.40 -2.13 -10.18
N SER A 364 9.14 -1.14 -9.36
CA SER A 364 8.03 -0.22 -9.58
C SER A 364 8.49 1.22 -9.44
N ALA A 365 7.90 2.08 -10.25
CA ALA A 365 8.06 3.52 -10.16
C ALA A 365 6.70 4.16 -10.35
N ASP A 366 6.33 5.10 -9.50
CA ASP A 366 5.11 5.86 -9.65
C ASP A 366 5.33 7.35 -9.50
N LEU A 367 4.55 8.11 -10.23
CA LEU A 367 4.47 9.55 -10.21
C LEU A 367 3.04 9.94 -9.87
N ALA A 368 2.86 10.76 -8.85
CA ALA A 368 1.56 11.31 -8.48
C ALA A 368 1.65 12.84 -8.37
N TYR A 369 0.79 13.54 -9.10
CA TYR A 369 0.69 14.99 -9.05
C TYR A 369 -0.71 15.41 -8.63
N THR A 370 -0.80 16.14 -7.53
CA THR A 370 -2.03 16.69 -6.98
C THR A 370 -2.05 18.18 -7.18
N LEU A 371 -3.03 18.67 -7.91
CA LEU A 371 -3.24 20.09 -8.20
C LEU A 371 -4.56 20.56 -7.62
N PRO A 372 -4.57 21.35 -6.54
CA PRO A 372 -5.77 22.05 -6.08
C PRO A 372 -6.25 23.08 -7.11
N ILE A 373 -7.52 23.04 -7.47
CA ILE A 373 -8.15 23.98 -8.41
C ILE A 373 -9.17 24.81 -7.63
N GLY A 374 -8.80 26.05 -7.35
CA GLY A 374 -9.60 26.93 -6.50
C GLY A 374 -9.70 26.39 -5.07
N LYS A 375 -10.92 26.52 -4.45
CA LYS A 375 -11.12 26.22 -3.03
C LYS A 375 -11.75 24.82 -2.79
N HIS A 376 -12.42 24.30 -3.78
CA HIS A 376 -13.31 23.16 -3.63
C HIS A 376 -13.01 22.00 -4.58
N SER A 377 -12.00 22.15 -5.44
CA SER A 377 -11.70 21.14 -6.45
C SER A 377 -10.24 20.74 -6.44
N GLU A 378 -9.98 19.53 -6.87
CA GLU A 378 -8.65 18.96 -6.96
C GLU A 378 -8.55 18.08 -8.20
N LEU A 379 -7.43 18.20 -8.91
CA LEU A 379 -7.06 17.32 -10.01
C LEU A 379 -5.88 16.44 -9.56
N ASN A 380 -6.03 15.16 -9.69
CA ASN A 380 -4.97 14.18 -9.44
C ASN A 380 -4.59 13.51 -10.74
N LEU A 381 -3.29 13.57 -11.07
CA LEU A 381 -2.67 12.89 -12.19
C LEU A 381 -1.69 11.87 -11.64
N THR A 382 -1.90 10.61 -11.95
CA THR A 382 -1.01 9.54 -11.48
C THR A 382 -0.59 8.65 -12.65
N THR A 383 0.59 8.07 -12.53
CA THR A 383 1.02 7.00 -13.42
C THR A 383 1.95 6.08 -12.66
N ALA A 384 1.73 4.80 -12.74
CA ALA A 384 2.61 3.80 -12.19
C ALA A 384 3.15 2.90 -13.30
N TYR A 385 4.42 2.53 -13.17
CA TYR A 385 5.08 1.53 -13.99
C TYR A 385 5.55 0.39 -13.10
N VAL A 386 5.25 -0.84 -13.48
CA VAL A 386 5.70 -2.04 -12.78
C VAL A 386 6.34 -2.98 -13.78
N TYR A 387 7.61 -3.34 -13.53
CA TYR A 387 8.27 -4.47 -14.15
C TYR A 387 8.27 -5.63 -13.18
N HIS A 388 7.76 -6.78 -13.62
CA HIS A 388 7.73 -8.02 -12.87
C HIS A 388 8.39 -9.14 -13.68
N LYS A 389 9.36 -9.84 -13.08
CA LYS A 389 9.96 -11.05 -13.63
C LYS A 389 9.86 -12.14 -12.58
N ARG A 390 9.26 -13.26 -12.97
CA ARG A 390 9.25 -14.50 -12.20
C ARG A 390 9.93 -15.60 -12.98
N GLN A 391 10.83 -16.31 -12.32
CA GLN A 391 11.42 -17.52 -12.80
C GLN A 391 11.05 -18.62 -11.81
N ALA A 392 10.47 -19.70 -12.30
CA ALA A 392 10.08 -20.85 -11.49
C ALA A 392 10.61 -22.14 -12.10
N THR A 393 11.28 -22.93 -11.32
CA THR A 393 11.68 -24.31 -11.65
C THR A 393 11.03 -25.21 -10.60
N ASN A 394 10.36 -26.24 -11.04
CA ASN A 394 9.77 -27.26 -10.17
C ASN A 394 9.94 -28.65 -10.83
N ASP A 395 9.64 -29.68 -10.09
CA ASP A 395 9.70 -31.08 -10.51
C ASP A 395 8.56 -31.50 -11.44
N THR A 396 7.56 -30.68 -11.67
CA THR A 396 6.41 -31.04 -12.54
C THR A 396 6.90 -31.45 -13.95
N PHE A 397 7.89 -30.73 -14.49
CA PHE A 397 8.44 -31.12 -15.79
C PHE A 397 9.11 -32.51 -15.76
N LEU A 398 9.81 -32.84 -14.68
CA LEU A 398 10.43 -34.16 -14.49
C LEU A 398 9.36 -35.25 -14.55
N HIS A 399 8.32 -35.11 -13.74
CA HIS A 399 7.23 -36.08 -13.69
C HIS A 399 6.47 -36.20 -15.00
N ASP A 400 6.12 -35.08 -15.61
CA ASP A 400 5.42 -35.05 -16.93
C ASP A 400 6.26 -35.71 -18.02
N TYR A 401 7.57 -35.47 -18.02
CA TYR A 401 8.50 -36.08 -18.97
C TYR A 401 8.57 -37.60 -18.77
N MET A 402 8.82 -38.04 -17.53
CA MET A 402 8.93 -39.45 -17.18
C MET A 402 7.62 -40.18 -17.48
N ASP A 403 6.46 -39.60 -17.17
CA ASP A 403 5.15 -40.15 -17.52
C ASP A 403 4.92 -40.29 -19.02
N SER A 404 5.33 -39.29 -19.81
CA SER A 404 5.18 -39.31 -21.23
C SER A 404 6.15 -40.28 -21.95
N HIS A 405 7.21 -40.71 -21.30
CA HIS A 405 8.24 -41.61 -21.81
C HIS A 405 8.24 -43.00 -21.15
N LYS A 406 7.12 -43.35 -20.48
CA LYS A 406 6.91 -44.70 -19.92
C LYS A 406 6.91 -45.75 -21.04
N ASP A 407 7.54 -46.88 -20.74
CA ASP A 407 7.47 -48.04 -21.67
C ASP A 407 6.03 -48.60 -21.67
N PRO A 408 5.37 -48.63 -22.82
CA PRO A 408 4.04 -49.21 -22.90
C PRO A 408 3.93 -50.65 -22.42
N ALA A 409 5.03 -51.40 -22.41
CA ALA A 409 5.08 -52.78 -21.90
C ALA A 409 5.18 -52.84 -20.36
N HIS A 410 5.59 -51.73 -19.70
CA HIS A 410 5.74 -51.63 -18.25
C HIS A 410 5.17 -50.29 -17.74
N PRO A 411 3.84 -50.07 -17.85
CA PRO A 411 3.23 -48.78 -17.56
C PRO A 411 3.24 -48.40 -16.08
N ASP A 412 3.58 -49.34 -15.20
CA ASP A 412 3.80 -49.19 -13.78
C ASP A 412 5.19 -48.70 -13.36
N GLN A 413 6.12 -48.62 -14.33
CA GLN A 413 7.47 -48.09 -14.14
C GLN A 413 7.58 -46.69 -14.72
N ASP A 414 8.31 -45.85 -14.00
CA ASP A 414 8.61 -44.51 -14.50
C ASP A 414 9.49 -44.58 -15.77
N GLY A 415 9.27 -43.67 -16.67
CA GLY A 415 10.09 -43.51 -17.89
C GLY A 415 11.49 -43.03 -17.56
N ALA A 416 12.35 -42.98 -18.58
CA ALA A 416 13.70 -42.47 -18.42
C ALA A 416 13.67 -40.99 -17.99
N GLU A 417 14.57 -40.63 -17.04
CA GLU A 417 14.74 -39.24 -16.62
C GLU A 417 15.19 -38.36 -17.82
N PRO A 418 14.71 -37.11 -17.90
CA PRO A 418 15.17 -36.18 -18.92
C PRO A 418 16.63 -35.79 -18.69
N ASP A 419 17.34 -35.46 -19.78
CA ASP A 419 18.64 -34.79 -19.64
C ASP A 419 18.43 -33.43 -18.95
N VAL A 420 19.29 -33.13 -17.97
CA VAL A 420 19.26 -31.86 -17.21
C VAL A 420 19.22 -30.62 -18.11
N SER A 421 19.85 -30.70 -19.31
CA SER A 421 19.83 -29.61 -20.29
C SER A 421 18.42 -29.34 -20.88
N MET A 422 17.49 -30.26 -20.75
CA MET A 422 16.09 -30.11 -21.21
C MET A 422 15.22 -29.41 -20.16
N MET A 423 15.63 -29.47 -18.89
CA MET A 423 14.91 -28.86 -17.78
C MET A 423 15.15 -27.34 -17.77
N ARG A 424 14.15 -26.59 -18.17
CA ARG A 424 14.24 -25.13 -18.23
C ARG A 424 13.26 -24.48 -17.27
N PRO A 425 13.69 -23.42 -16.57
CA PRO A 425 12.75 -22.68 -15.74
C PRO A 425 11.66 -22.03 -16.58
N TYR A 426 10.46 -22.01 -16.06
CA TYR A 426 9.41 -21.14 -16.55
C TYR A 426 9.79 -19.69 -16.25
N ILE A 427 9.82 -18.84 -17.26
CA ILE A 427 10.16 -17.42 -17.11
C ILE A 427 8.99 -16.59 -17.62
N ALA A 428 8.37 -15.85 -16.71
CA ALA A 428 7.38 -14.86 -17.04
C ALA A 428 7.93 -13.45 -16.82
N LYS A 429 7.64 -12.55 -17.75
CA LYS A 429 8.00 -11.13 -17.65
C LYS A 429 6.77 -10.32 -18.01
N GLU A 430 6.51 -9.31 -17.23
CA GLU A 430 5.38 -8.41 -17.41
C GLU A 430 5.81 -6.96 -17.19
N ASN A 431 5.32 -6.07 -18.04
CA ASN A 431 5.47 -4.63 -17.90
C ASN A 431 4.08 -4.03 -17.86
N THR A 432 3.77 -3.28 -16.83
CA THR A 432 2.46 -2.68 -16.66
C THR A 432 2.59 -1.18 -16.48
N VAL A 433 1.77 -0.42 -17.19
CA VAL A 433 1.64 1.04 -17.04
C VAL A 433 0.20 1.37 -16.71
N THR A 434 -0.02 2.12 -15.65
CA THR A 434 -1.37 2.51 -15.19
C THR A 434 -1.50 4.03 -15.04
N PRO A 435 -1.74 4.78 -16.13
CA PRO A 435 -2.04 6.20 -16.03
C PRO A 435 -3.47 6.42 -15.52
N SER A 436 -3.66 7.43 -14.67
CA SER A 436 -4.96 7.82 -14.14
C SER A 436 -5.10 9.33 -14.04
N ILE A 437 -6.28 9.82 -14.34
CA ILE A 437 -6.68 11.23 -14.15
C ILE A 437 -7.97 11.23 -13.35
N THR A 438 -7.97 11.90 -12.21
CA THR A 438 -9.14 11.99 -11.33
C THR A 438 -9.40 13.45 -10.97
N PHE A 439 -10.63 13.89 -11.14
CA PHE A 439 -11.09 15.20 -10.72
C PHE A 439 -12.10 15.05 -9.59
N THR A 440 -11.88 15.78 -8.50
CA THR A 440 -12.77 15.82 -7.34
C THR A 440 -13.26 17.25 -7.13
N SER A 441 -14.55 17.44 -6.84
CA SER A 441 -15.10 18.76 -6.51
C SER A 441 -16.13 18.64 -5.38
N ILE A 442 -16.02 19.53 -4.39
CA ILE A 442 -16.94 19.63 -3.25
C ILE A 442 -17.95 20.72 -3.56
N LEU A 443 -19.22 20.36 -3.68
CA LEU A 443 -20.35 21.24 -4.01
C LEU A 443 -21.34 21.27 -2.84
N GLY A 444 -21.11 22.15 -1.87
CA GLY A 444 -21.88 22.19 -0.64
C GLY A 444 -21.73 20.89 0.16
N ASN A 445 -22.79 20.12 0.33
CA ASN A 445 -22.79 18.84 1.02
C ASN A 445 -22.52 17.64 0.08
N HIS A 446 -22.26 17.89 -1.20
CA HIS A 446 -22.03 16.85 -2.19
C HIS A 446 -20.58 16.83 -2.64
N THR A 447 -20.02 15.66 -2.81
CA THR A 447 -18.71 15.47 -3.45
C THR A 447 -18.91 14.80 -4.80
N LEU A 448 -18.46 15.48 -5.85
CA LEU A 448 -18.41 14.94 -7.20
C LEU A 448 -17.03 14.40 -7.47
N LEU A 449 -16.95 13.15 -7.91
CA LEU A 449 -15.72 12.49 -8.34
C LEU A 449 -15.91 11.97 -9.76
N GLY A 450 -14.97 12.24 -10.65
CA GLY A 450 -14.92 11.68 -11.98
C GLY A 450 -13.48 11.46 -12.43
N GLY A 451 -13.26 10.45 -13.25
CA GLY A 451 -11.89 10.16 -13.70
C GLY A 451 -11.85 9.11 -14.80
N VAL A 452 -10.64 8.93 -15.34
CA VAL A 452 -10.31 7.90 -16.34
C VAL A 452 -9.00 7.23 -15.91
N GLN A 453 -8.96 5.92 -15.97
CA GLN A 453 -7.78 5.12 -15.71
C GLN A 453 -7.52 4.19 -16.89
N GLY A 454 -6.26 4.14 -17.33
CA GLY A 454 -5.76 3.20 -18.33
C GLY A 454 -5.01 2.05 -17.66
N TYR A 455 -5.00 0.89 -18.32
CA TYR A 455 -4.20 -0.25 -17.94
C TYR A 455 -3.58 -0.85 -19.20
N PHE A 456 -2.25 -0.89 -19.26
CA PHE A 456 -1.48 -1.38 -20.40
C PHE A 456 -0.45 -2.39 -19.90
N THR A 457 -0.49 -3.58 -20.47
CA THR A 457 0.42 -4.69 -20.13
C THR A 457 1.26 -5.08 -21.32
#